data_d09d30c31706576a2a105c51f5db28f0
#
_entry.id   d09d30c31706576a2a105c51f5db28f0
#
_cell.length_a   1.000
_cell.length_b   1.000
_cell.length_c   1.000
_cell.angle_alpha   90.00
_cell.angle_beta   90.00
_cell.angle_gamma   90.00
#
_symmetry.space_group_name_H-M   'P 1'
#
loop_
_entity.id
_entity.type
_entity.pdbx_description
1 polymer ?
#
loop_
_entity_poly.entity_id
_entity_poly.type
_entity_poly.pdbx_seq_one_letter_code
_entity_poly.pdbx_strand_id
1 'polypeptide(L)'
;MSRKPKKMPEPFMEGLIPTMNHRGFMSETTDSYSQKFADYAGSIDAEVLDIGCAYGVATLAALENGARIVACDMDAGHIEVLEGRVPPHRRSQLRTSVGALPDVSFPTRTFGAILCSRVLHFMLGDEIKRSVQAMADWLQPGAKLFLVADTPYTGFWQSVAPEYERRKAAGEEWPGFIADVAPLLGGKLAEGNLAYLNPLDPDLLVRECQRVGLSIEECGYTGHGADNGEGNQHAGAIAVKPV
;
A
#
# COMPACT_ATOMS: atom_id res chain seq x y z
N MET A 1 35.01 2.26 2.58
CA MET A 1 34.37 2.92 3.74
C MET A 1 33.00 2.26 3.93
N SER A 2 32.79 1.53 5.01
CA SER A 2 31.48 0.93 5.33
C SER A 2 30.51 2.05 5.63
N ARG A 3 29.48 2.24 4.78
CA ARG A 3 28.39 3.19 5.02
C ARG A 3 27.64 2.72 6.27
N LYS A 4 27.45 3.58 7.25
CA LYS A 4 26.59 3.22 8.40
C LYS A 4 25.20 2.91 7.87
N PRO A 5 24.56 1.81 8.30
CA PRO A 5 23.20 1.50 7.87
C PRO A 5 22.27 2.66 8.22
N LYS A 6 21.38 2.98 7.29
CA LYS A 6 20.33 3.99 7.53
C LYS A 6 19.43 3.49 8.66
N LYS A 7 19.02 4.41 9.51
CA LYS A 7 18.07 4.15 10.58
C LYS A 7 16.69 4.69 10.18
N MET A 8 15.67 3.99 10.61
CA MET A 8 14.29 4.45 10.52
C MET A 8 14.15 5.78 11.28
N PRO A 9 13.41 6.78 10.76
CA PRO A 9 13.10 8.00 11.49
C PRO A 9 12.36 7.71 12.80
N GLU A 10 12.47 8.65 13.74
CA GLU A 10 11.68 8.60 14.97
C GLU A 10 10.18 8.76 14.65
N PRO A 11 9.27 8.09 15.38
CA PRO A 11 7.84 8.24 15.18
C PRO A 11 7.41 9.72 15.30
N PHE A 12 6.55 10.16 14.39
CA PHE A 12 5.91 11.48 14.44
C PHE A 12 4.88 11.57 15.59
N MET A 13 4.15 10.48 15.77
CA MET A 13 3.24 10.20 16.87
C MET A 13 3.19 8.68 17.06
N GLU A 14 2.59 8.23 18.15
CA GLU A 14 2.45 6.80 18.44
C GLU A 14 1.87 6.04 17.23
N GLY A 15 2.58 5.01 16.79
CA GLY A 15 2.20 4.15 15.68
C GLY A 15 2.44 4.70 14.27
N LEU A 16 2.93 5.97 14.10
CA LEU A 16 3.15 6.57 12.79
C LEU A 16 4.59 7.07 12.60
N ILE A 17 5.29 6.49 11.63
CA ILE A 17 6.67 6.82 11.29
C ILE A 17 6.69 7.57 9.95
N PRO A 18 7.30 8.78 9.89
CA PRO A 18 7.41 9.51 8.62
C PRO A 18 8.28 8.76 7.62
N THR A 19 7.89 8.78 6.35
CA THR A 19 8.70 8.23 5.27
C THR A 19 9.87 9.18 4.94
N MET A 20 11.04 8.63 4.55
CA MET A 20 12.23 9.43 4.22
C MET A 20 12.03 10.30 2.96
N ASN A 21 11.12 9.91 2.07
CA ASN A 21 10.77 10.69 0.89
C ASN A 21 9.76 11.82 1.18
N HIS A 22 9.35 11.98 2.44
CA HIS A 22 8.41 13.01 2.91
C HIS A 22 7.04 12.99 2.20
N ARG A 23 6.60 11.82 1.70
CA ARG A 23 5.30 11.67 1.03
C ARG A 23 4.19 11.16 1.93
N GLY A 24 4.51 10.66 3.12
CA GLY A 24 3.50 10.12 4.03
C GLY A 24 4.09 9.48 5.27
N PHE A 25 3.32 8.59 5.84
CA PHE A 25 3.65 7.86 7.06
C PHE A 25 3.46 6.37 6.84
N MET A 26 4.27 5.58 7.52
CA MET A 26 4.10 4.15 7.67
C MET A 26 3.55 3.86 9.07
N SER A 27 2.61 2.92 9.21
CA SER A 27 2.24 2.37 10.52
C SER A 27 3.31 1.45 11.05
N GLU A 28 3.45 1.38 12.37
CA GLU A 28 4.34 0.41 13.04
C GLU A 28 3.77 -1.01 13.00
N THR A 29 2.46 -1.15 12.80
CA THR A 29 1.74 -2.43 12.75
C THR A 29 1.01 -2.60 11.42
N THR A 30 0.72 -3.84 11.05
CA THR A 30 -0.12 -4.18 9.90
C THR A 30 -1.58 -3.87 10.21
N ASP A 31 -2.32 -3.38 9.19
CA ASP A 31 -3.77 -3.42 9.18
C ASP A 31 -4.28 -4.84 8.88
N SER A 32 -5.61 -5.06 8.96
CA SER A 32 -6.20 -6.38 8.79
C SER A 32 -5.95 -7.00 7.41
N TYR A 33 -5.93 -6.21 6.33
CA TYR A 33 -5.68 -6.70 4.97
C TYR A 33 -4.20 -7.00 4.72
N SER A 34 -3.31 -6.15 5.24
CA SER A 34 -1.87 -6.41 5.19
C SER A 34 -1.49 -7.63 6.03
N GLN A 35 -2.18 -7.89 7.15
CA GLN A 35 -1.99 -9.11 7.92
C GLN A 35 -2.48 -10.35 7.16
N LYS A 36 -3.66 -10.30 6.53
CA LYS A 36 -4.18 -11.38 5.68
C LYS A 36 -3.23 -11.68 4.51
N PHE A 37 -2.60 -10.64 3.94
CA PHE A 37 -1.54 -10.85 2.94
C PHE A 37 -0.36 -11.64 3.52
N ALA A 38 0.14 -11.23 4.69
CA ALA A 38 1.29 -11.90 5.32
C ALA A 38 0.99 -13.36 5.65
N ASP A 39 -0.21 -13.66 6.14
CA ASP A 39 -0.66 -15.02 6.45
C ASP A 39 -0.81 -15.87 5.17
N TYR A 40 -1.42 -15.31 4.13
CA TYR A 40 -1.57 -15.98 2.84
C TYR A 40 -0.21 -16.24 2.18
N ALA A 41 0.69 -15.26 2.20
CA ALA A 41 2.03 -15.37 1.64
C ALA A 41 2.84 -16.51 2.27
N GLY A 42 2.69 -16.74 3.59
CA GLY A 42 3.32 -17.86 4.29
C GLY A 42 2.70 -19.22 3.98
N SER A 43 1.49 -19.26 3.41
CA SER A 43 0.76 -20.51 3.11
C SER A 43 0.99 -21.03 1.68
N ILE A 44 1.70 -20.29 0.83
CA ILE A 44 1.93 -20.65 -0.59
C ILE A 44 3.42 -20.74 -0.91
N ASP A 45 3.76 -21.59 -1.87
CA ASP A 45 5.15 -21.74 -2.34
C ASP A 45 5.60 -20.69 -3.36
N ALA A 46 4.65 -19.92 -3.91
CA ALA A 46 4.97 -18.89 -4.91
C ALA A 46 5.67 -17.69 -4.28
N GLU A 47 6.52 -17.01 -5.05
CA GLU A 47 7.09 -15.71 -4.66
C GLU A 47 5.97 -14.66 -4.61
N VAL A 48 6.01 -13.75 -3.63
CA VAL A 48 5.02 -12.68 -3.46
C VAL A 48 5.69 -11.31 -3.58
N LEU A 49 4.89 -10.25 -3.80
CA LEU A 49 5.37 -8.88 -3.95
C LEU A 49 4.70 -7.97 -2.91
N ASP A 50 5.52 -7.18 -2.19
CA ASP A 50 5.09 -6.03 -1.40
C ASP A 50 5.56 -4.76 -2.11
N ILE A 51 4.64 -4.02 -2.74
CA ILE A 51 4.97 -2.83 -3.53
C ILE A 51 4.57 -1.54 -2.80
N GLY A 52 5.56 -0.64 -2.62
CA GLY A 52 5.49 0.48 -1.71
C GLY A 52 5.74 0.04 -0.26
N CYS A 53 6.69 -0.88 -0.08
CA CYS A 53 6.93 -1.57 1.19
C CYS A 53 7.46 -0.65 2.32
N ALA A 54 7.89 0.57 2.03
CA ALA A 54 8.54 1.49 2.96
C ALA A 54 9.62 0.76 3.80
N TYR A 55 9.53 0.83 5.13
CA TYR A 55 10.47 0.14 6.04
C TYR A 55 10.11 -1.34 6.30
N GLY A 56 9.14 -1.90 5.56
CA GLY A 56 8.86 -3.33 5.45
C GLY A 56 8.04 -3.95 6.57
N VAL A 57 7.04 -3.28 7.14
CA VAL A 57 6.20 -3.87 8.19
C VAL A 57 5.49 -5.13 7.69
N ALA A 58 4.79 -5.06 6.56
CA ALA A 58 4.12 -6.21 5.96
C ALA A 58 5.12 -7.24 5.41
N THR A 59 6.23 -6.78 4.80
CA THR A 59 7.32 -7.64 4.33
C THR A 59 7.88 -8.51 5.47
N LEU A 60 8.17 -7.91 6.64
CA LEU A 60 8.71 -8.64 7.80
C LEU A 60 7.72 -9.65 8.35
N ALA A 61 6.44 -9.28 8.45
CA ALA A 61 5.38 -10.22 8.87
C ALA A 61 5.26 -11.41 7.90
N ALA A 62 5.32 -11.17 6.59
CA ALA A 62 5.31 -12.25 5.59
C ALA A 62 6.55 -13.16 5.70
N LEU A 63 7.74 -12.58 5.92
CA LEU A 63 8.98 -13.34 6.13
C LEU A 63 8.92 -14.20 7.40
N GLU A 64 8.33 -13.70 8.49
CA GLU A 64 8.12 -14.48 9.72
C GLU A 64 7.24 -15.70 9.47
N ASN A 65 6.21 -15.56 8.63
CA ASN A 65 5.35 -16.65 8.19
C ASN A 65 6.01 -17.59 7.15
N GLY A 66 7.25 -17.31 6.73
CA GLY A 66 8.02 -18.19 5.84
C GLY A 66 7.93 -17.85 4.34
N ALA A 67 7.29 -16.76 3.98
CA ALA A 67 7.14 -16.33 2.58
C ALA A 67 8.48 -16.07 1.89
N ARG A 68 8.52 -16.27 0.56
CA ARG A 68 9.54 -15.73 -0.34
C ARG A 68 8.98 -14.46 -0.95
N ILE A 69 9.64 -13.32 -0.71
CA ILE A 69 9.06 -12.02 -1.01
C ILE A 69 10.03 -11.10 -1.77
N VAL A 70 9.49 -10.41 -2.76
CA VAL A 70 10.11 -9.22 -3.35
C VAL A 70 9.52 -8.00 -2.66
N ALA A 71 10.37 -7.18 -2.04
CA ALA A 71 9.98 -5.88 -1.48
C ALA A 71 10.42 -4.77 -2.43
N CYS A 72 9.49 -3.95 -2.87
CA CYS A 72 9.75 -2.86 -3.81
C CYS A 72 9.34 -1.52 -3.21
N ASP A 73 10.21 -0.52 -3.30
CA ASP A 73 9.89 0.86 -2.92
C ASP A 73 10.61 1.86 -3.83
N MET A 74 10.05 3.04 -3.99
CA MET A 74 10.66 4.11 -4.79
C MET A 74 11.92 4.70 -4.14
N ASP A 75 12.02 4.65 -2.81
CA ASP A 75 13.14 5.19 -2.05
C ASP A 75 14.13 4.08 -1.67
N ALA A 76 15.32 4.12 -2.27
CA ALA A 76 16.39 3.18 -1.92
C ALA A 76 16.78 3.21 -0.44
N GLY A 77 16.53 4.33 0.26
CA GLY A 77 16.77 4.43 1.69
C GLY A 77 15.78 3.63 2.52
N HIS A 78 14.53 3.49 2.06
CA HIS A 78 13.55 2.59 2.67
C HIS A 78 14.00 1.15 2.56
N ILE A 79 14.45 0.74 1.37
CA ILE A 79 14.99 -0.61 1.11
C ILE A 79 16.21 -0.90 2.00
N GLU A 80 17.15 0.06 2.12
CA GLU A 80 18.33 -0.09 2.99
C GLU A 80 17.94 -0.31 4.47
N VAL A 81 16.91 0.41 4.95
CA VAL A 81 16.37 0.21 6.31
C VAL A 81 15.74 -1.15 6.46
N LEU A 82 14.88 -1.57 5.50
CA LEU A 82 14.26 -2.89 5.50
C LEU A 82 15.30 -4.00 5.56
N GLU A 83 16.30 -3.98 4.67
CA GLU A 83 17.36 -4.99 4.63
C GLU A 83 18.11 -5.10 5.98
N GLY A 84 18.31 -3.96 6.66
CA GLY A 84 18.92 -3.93 7.99
C GLY A 84 18.05 -4.55 9.09
N ARG A 85 16.74 -4.59 8.90
CA ARG A 85 15.75 -5.15 9.86
C ARG A 85 15.54 -6.66 9.68
N VAL A 86 15.85 -7.22 8.49
CA VAL A 86 15.59 -8.63 8.20
C VAL A 86 16.57 -9.52 8.98
N PRO A 87 16.07 -10.48 9.78
CA PRO A 87 16.89 -11.44 10.51
C PRO A 87 17.80 -12.22 9.57
N PRO A 88 19.06 -12.53 9.95
CA PRO A 88 20.01 -13.19 9.07
C PRO A 88 19.51 -14.50 8.44
N HIS A 89 18.74 -15.29 9.18
CA HIS A 89 18.19 -16.57 8.72
C HIS A 89 17.03 -16.44 7.71
N ARG A 90 16.47 -15.22 7.54
CA ARG A 90 15.40 -14.92 6.57
C ARG A 90 15.89 -14.21 5.31
N ARG A 91 17.15 -13.76 5.29
CA ARG A 91 17.69 -12.95 4.18
C ARG A 91 17.62 -13.64 2.81
N SER A 92 17.75 -14.96 2.76
CA SER A 92 17.61 -15.72 1.51
C SER A 92 16.21 -15.76 0.93
N GLN A 93 15.19 -15.39 1.74
CA GLN A 93 13.79 -15.35 1.34
C GLN A 93 13.36 -13.95 0.85
N LEU A 94 14.22 -12.92 1.06
CA LEU A 94 13.98 -11.55 0.62
C LEU A 94 14.75 -11.24 -0.66
N ARG A 95 14.07 -10.65 -1.63
CA ARG A 95 14.66 -9.90 -2.74
C ARG A 95 14.16 -8.47 -2.65
N THR A 96 14.96 -7.52 -3.08
CA THR A 96 14.60 -6.10 -3.05
C THR A 96 14.68 -5.49 -4.44
N SER A 97 13.86 -4.49 -4.70
CA SER A 97 13.83 -3.71 -5.93
C SER A 97 13.58 -2.24 -5.61
N VAL A 98 14.23 -1.35 -6.35
CA VAL A 98 13.93 0.09 -6.27
C VAL A 98 13.09 0.48 -7.50
N GLY A 99 11.90 1.01 -7.27
CA GLY A 99 11.00 1.42 -8.34
C GLY A 99 9.65 1.87 -7.78
N ALA A 100 8.87 2.55 -8.61
CA ALA A 100 7.57 3.08 -8.26
C ALA A 100 6.51 2.71 -9.29
N LEU A 101 5.29 2.40 -8.82
CA LEU A 101 4.10 2.41 -9.67
C LEU A 101 3.88 3.82 -10.25
N PRO A 102 3.37 3.95 -11.46
CA PRO A 102 3.01 2.87 -12.39
C PRO A 102 4.16 2.41 -13.30
N ASP A 103 5.39 2.94 -13.13
CA ASP A 103 6.48 2.82 -14.10
C ASP A 103 7.42 1.62 -13.84
N VAL A 104 7.41 1.05 -12.61
CA VAL A 104 8.14 -0.18 -12.33
C VAL A 104 7.51 -1.36 -13.08
N SER A 105 8.34 -2.30 -13.51
CA SER A 105 7.88 -3.46 -14.27
C SER A 105 8.44 -4.77 -13.70
N PHE A 106 7.56 -5.78 -13.63
CA PHE A 106 7.91 -7.16 -13.32
C PHE A 106 7.41 -8.08 -14.44
N PRO A 107 7.97 -9.29 -14.60
CA PRO A 107 7.46 -10.23 -15.57
C PRO A 107 6.01 -10.62 -15.27
N THR A 108 5.24 -10.87 -16.32
CA THR A 108 3.84 -11.32 -16.18
C THR A 108 3.77 -12.71 -15.51
N ARG A 109 2.69 -12.97 -14.78
CA ARG A 109 2.41 -14.26 -14.14
C ARG A 109 3.54 -14.75 -13.24
N THR A 110 4.13 -13.82 -12.46
CA THR A 110 5.28 -14.12 -11.58
C THR A 110 4.82 -14.39 -10.15
N PHE A 111 3.91 -13.58 -9.62
CA PHE A 111 3.61 -13.56 -8.19
C PHE A 111 2.36 -14.36 -7.83
N GLY A 112 2.45 -15.12 -6.72
CA GLY A 112 1.31 -15.80 -6.12
C GLY A 112 0.44 -14.88 -5.25
N ALA A 113 0.98 -13.75 -4.81
CA ALA A 113 0.24 -12.66 -4.19
C ALA A 113 0.97 -11.33 -4.38
N ILE A 114 0.22 -10.23 -4.41
CA ILE A 114 0.75 -8.86 -4.41
C ILE A 114 0.04 -8.07 -3.32
N LEU A 115 0.80 -7.34 -2.50
CA LEU A 115 0.30 -6.31 -1.60
C LEU A 115 0.65 -4.93 -2.18
N CYS A 116 -0.34 -4.04 -2.21
CA CYS A 116 -0.15 -2.61 -2.47
C CYS A 116 -0.91 -1.86 -1.36
N SER A 117 -0.19 -1.56 -0.28
CA SER A 117 -0.78 -0.95 0.91
C SER A 117 -0.40 0.51 1.02
N ARG A 118 -1.42 1.38 1.04
CA ARG A 118 -1.31 2.83 1.24
C ARG A 118 -0.39 3.54 0.23
N VAL A 119 -0.53 3.15 -1.05
CA VAL A 119 0.23 3.70 -2.19
C VAL A 119 -0.69 4.38 -3.20
N LEU A 120 -1.82 3.73 -3.55
CA LEU A 120 -2.67 4.19 -4.65
C LEU A 120 -3.28 5.58 -4.44
N HIS A 121 -3.58 5.95 -3.19
CA HIS A 121 -4.14 7.27 -2.89
C HIS A 121 -3.17 8.44 -3.12
N PHE A 122 -1.89 8.18 -3.40
CA PHE A 122 -0.90 9.18 -3.83
C PHE A 122 -0.84 9.36 -5.35
N MET A 123 -1.76 8.76 -6.11
CA MET A 123 -1.71 8.71 -7.56
C MET A 123 -2.90 9.41 -8.21
N LEU A 124 -2.68 9.91 -9.42
CA LEU A 124 -3.76 10.35 -10.31
C LEU A 124 -4.60 9.14 -10.77
N GLY A 125 -5.85 9.38 -11.13
CA GLY A 125 -6.77 8.32 -11.52
C GLY A 125 -6.23 7.41 -12.65
N ASP A 126 -5.60 7.97 -13.67
CA ASP A 126 -5.01 7.19 -14.76
C ASP A 126 -3.75 6.42 -14.33
N GLU A 127 -3.02 6.91 -13.34
CA GLU A 127 -1.89 6.18 -12.74
C GLU A 127 -2.38 4.99 -11.91
N ILE A 128 -3.49 5.17 -11.17
CA ILE A 128 -4.16 4.08 -10.44
C ILE A 128 -4.59 2.98 -11.43
N LYS A 129 -5.26 3.36 -12.52
CA LYS A 129 -5.68 2.42 -13.57
C LYS A 129 -4.52 1.59 -14.13
N ARG A 130 -3.41 2.26 -14.49
CA ARG A 130 -2.20 1.60 -15.02
C ARG A 130 -1.56 0.70 -13.97
N SER A 131 -1.51 1.14 -12.71
CA SER A 131 -0.93 0.39 -11.61
C SER A 131 -1.69 -0.90 -11.31
N VAL A 132 -3.03 -0.83 -11.23
CA VAL A 132 -3.87 -2.01 -10.99
C VAL A 132 -3.79 -2.98 -12.18
N GLN A 133 -3.74 -2.48 -13.42
CA GLN A 133 -3.53 -3.31 -14.59
C GLN A 133 -2.18 -4.04 -14.54
N ALA A 134 -1.10 -3.33 -14.24
CA ALA A 134 0.24 -3.91 -14.15
C ALA A 134 0.30 -5.00 -13.06
N MET A 135 -0.26 -4.74 -11.87
CA MET A 135 -0.34 -5.74 -10.80
C MET A 135 -1.15 -6.96 -11.21
N ALA A 136 -2.29 -6.78 -11.90
CA ALA A 136 -3.07 -7.90 -12.42
C ALA A 136 -2.29 -8.73 -13.46
N ASP A 137 -1.47 -8.10 -14.31
CA ASP A 137 -0.63 -8.80 -15.28
C ASP A 137 0.48 -9.62 -14.61
N TRP A 138 1.07 -9.11 -13.52
CA TRP A 138 2.14 -9.79 -12.77
C TRP A 138 1.64 -10.98 -11.93
N LEU A 139 0.35 -11.02 -11.58
CA LEU A 139 -0.23 -12.15 -10.85
C LEU A 139 -0.27 -13.41 -11.70
N GLN A 140 -0.01 -14.56 -11.07
CA GLN A 140 -0.30 -15.88 -11.60
C GLN A 140 -1.82 -16.11 -11.68
N PRO A 141 -2.33 -16.99 -12.56
CA PRO A 141 -3.72 -17.46 -12.48
C PRO A 141 -4.02 -18.03 -11.09
N GLY A 142 -5.16 -17.69 -10.49
CA GLY A 142 -5.55 -18.06 -9.13
C GLY A 142 -4.89 -17.26 -8.01
N ALA A 143 -3.95 -16.38 -8.32
CA ALA A 143 -3.23 -15.54 -7.34
C ALA A 143 -4.07 -14.36 -6.86
N LYS A 144 -3.67 -13.75 -5.74
CA LYS A 144 -4.42 -12.71 -5.05
C LYS A 144 -3.72 -11.35 -5.07
N LEU A 145 -4.53 -10.30 -5.27
CA LEU A 145 -4.15 -8.90 -5.08
C LEU A 145 -4.76 -8.38 -3.77
N PHE A 146 -3.93 -7.86 -2.90
CA PHE A 146 -4.32 -7.20 -1.66
C PHE A 146 -4.08 -5.70 -1.81
N LEU A 147 -5.13 -4.91 -1.69
CA LEU A 147 -5.08 -3.46 -1.79
C LEU A 147 -5.51 -2.84 -0.47
N VAL A 148 -4.80 -1.81 -0.04
CA VAL A 148 -5.21 -0.93 1.06
C VAL A 148 -4.97 0.52 0.64
N ALA A 149 -5.93 1.40 0.92
CA ALA A 149 -5.81 2.82 0.63
C ALA A 149 -6.40 3.66 1.76
N ASP A 150 -5.91 4.89 1.93
CA ASP A 150 -6.55 5.87 2.80
C ASP A 150 -7.90 6.28 2.22
N THR A 151 -8.88 6.44 3.09
CA THR A 151 -10.22 6.91 2.73
C THR A 151 -10.39 8.40 2.98
N PRO A 152 -11.45 9.04 2.47
CA PRO A 152 -11.79 10.42 2.83
C PRO A 152 -12.16 10.60 4.31
N TYR A 153 -12.33 9.50 5.06
CA TYR A 153 -12.68 9.52 6.49
C TYR A 153 -11.46 9.41 7.42
N THR A 154 -10.26 9.27 6.87
CA THR A 154 -9.00 9.32 7.64
C THR A 154 -8.86 10.68 8.32
N GLY A 155 -8.44 10.71 9.60
CA GLY A 155 -8.43 11.90 10.43
C GLY A 155 -7.78 13.13 9.81
N PHE A 156 -6.71 12.96 9.03
CA PHE A 156 -6.04 14.05 8.31
C PHE A 156 -6.88 14.66 7.18
N TRP A 157 -7.77 13.88 6.57
CA TRP A 157 -8.59 14.26 5.41
C TRP A 157 -10.07 14.37 5.74
N GLN A 158 -10.51 14.10 6.96
CA GLN A 158 -11.93 14.02 7.34
C GLN A 158 -12.74 15.26 6.93
N SER A 159 -12.12 16.42 6.85
CA SER A 159 -12.77 17.65 6.40
C SER A 159 -13.24 17.61 4.94
N VAL A 160 -12.69 16.71 4.11
CA VAL A 160 -13.11 16.57 2.70
C VAL A 160 -14.23 15.55 2.50
N ALA A 161 -14.60 14.79 3.52
CA ALA A 161 -15.62 13.75 3.41
C ALA A 161 -16.97 14.24 2.87
N PRO A 162 -17.54 15.41 3.27
CA PRO A 162 -18.79 15.90 2.70
C PRO A 162 -18.70 16.19 1.20
N GLU A 163 -17.59 16.73 0.74
CA GLU A 163 -17.35 17.00 -0.69
C GLU A 163 -17.13 15.70 -1.47
N TYR A 164 -16.43 14.73 -0.88
CA TYR A 164 -16.29 13.38 -1.44
C TYR A 164 -17.66 12.75 -1.70
N GLU A 165 -18.56 12.76 -0.70
CA GLU A 165 -19.90 12.19 -0.81
C GLU A 165 -20.72 12.89 -1.90
N ARG A 166 -20.65 14.21 -1.96
CA ARG A 166 -21.32 14.99 -3.01
C ARG A 166 -20.84 14.59 -4.41
N ARG A 167 -19.54 14.48 -4.62
CA ARG A 167 -18.93 14.10 -5.91
C ARG A 167 -19.25 12.66 -6.27
N LYS A 168 -19.19 11.74 -5.28
CA LYS A 168 -19.57 10.34 -5.47
C LYS A 168 -21.03 10.21 -5.90
N ALA A 169 -21.93 10.93 -5.24
CA ALA A 169 -23.34 10.95 -5.61
C ALA A 169 -23.59 11.57 -7.01
N ALA A 170 -22.73 12.49 -7.45
CA ALA A 170 -22.75 13.05 -8.80
C ALA A 170 -22.16 12.12 -9.86
N GLY A 171 -21.61 10.97 -9.48
CA GLY A 171 -21.00 10.01 -10.41
C GLY A 171 -19.62 10.40 -10.92
N GLU A 172 -18.90 11.27 -10.21
CA GLU A 172 -17.52 11.61 -10.58
C GLU A 172 -16.64 10.36 -10.49
N GLU A 173 -15.78 10.15 -11.49
CA GLU A 173 -14.93 8.95 -11.58
C GLU A 173 -13.93 8.85 -10.41
N TRP A 174 -13.39 9.99 -9.99
CA TRP A 174 -12.41 10.10 -8.91
C TRP A 174 -12.87 11.13 -7.86
N PRO A 175 -13.93 10.82 -7.08
CA PRO A 175 -14.52 11.78 -6.16
C PRO A 175 -13.60 12.20 -5.02
N GLY A 176 -12.57 11.37 -4.72
CA GLY A 176 -11.56 11.64 -3.68
C GLY A 176 -10.44 12.58 -4.10
N PHE A 177 -10.34 12.94 -5.39
CA PHE A 177 -9.19 13.72 -5.85
C PHE A 177 -9.15 15.14 -5.26
N ILE A 178 -8.04 15.45 -4.58
CA ILE A 178 -7.71 16.73 -3.95
C ILE A 178 -6.47 17.29 -4.64
N ALA A 179 -6.62 18.35 -5.42
CA ALA A 179 -5.54 18.91 -6.24
C ALA A 179 -4.47 19.67 -5.43
N ASP A 180 -4.83 20.16 -4.25
CA ASP A 180 -3.93 20.86 -3.33
C ASP A 180 -4.25 20.42 -1.89
N VAL A 181 -3.32 19.69 -1.29
CA VAL A 181 -3.47 19.20 0.10
C VAL A 181 -2.86 20.14 1.13
N ALA A 182 -2.11 21.15 0.73
CA ALA A 182 -1.43 22.06 1.66
C ALA A 182 -2.36 22.74 2.66
N PRO A 183 -3.59 23.17 2.28
CA PRO A 183 -4.55 23.73 3.23
C PRO A 183 -5.06 22.73 4.28
N LEU A 184 -5.00 21.43 4.00
CA LEU A 184 -5.46 20.35 4.88
C LEU A 184 -4.36 19.91 5.86
N LEU A 185 -3.10 20.07 5.45
CA LEU A 185 -1.92 19.70 6.22
C LEU A 185 -1.46 20.90 7.03
N GLY A 186 -1.69 20.88 8.33
CA GLY A 186 -1.19 21.93 9.23
C GLY A 186 0.31 21.79 9.54
N GLY A 187 1.03 22.91 9.69
CA GLY A 187 2.38 22.94 10.24
C GLY A 187 3.42 22.10 9.48
N LYS A 188 4.17 21.25 10.18
CA LYS A 188 5.27 20.45 9.61
C LYS A 188 4.82 19.44 8.55
N LEU A 189 3.55 19.07 8.50
CA LEU A 189 3.01 18.19 7.46
C LEU A 189 2.93 18.90 6.11
N ALA A 190 2.71 20.22 6.10
CA ALA A 190 2.67 21.02 4.88
C ALA A 190 4.05 21.18 4.22
N GLU A 191 5.15 20.89 4.93
CA GLU A 191 6.52 20.91 4.39
C GLU A 191 6.85 19.64 3.57
N GLY A 192 5.94 18.66 3.53
CA GLY A 192 6.12 17.41 2.79
C GLY A 192 6.02 17.58 1.26
N ASN A 193 6.44 16.54 0.54
CA ASN A 193 6.43 16.49 -0.94
C ASN A 193 5.07 16.02 -1.50
N LEU A 194 3.98 16.22 -0.76
CA LEU A 194 2.64 15.80 -1.17
C LEU A 194 1.88 17.00 -1.74
N ALA A 195 1.73 17.03 -3.07
CA ALA A 195 1.00 18.09 -3.75
C ALA A 195 -0.50 17.82 -3.82
N TYR A 196 -0.87 16.58 -4.10
CA TYR A 196 -2.25 16.14 -4.26
C TYR A 196 -2.48 14.79 -3.57
N LEU A 197 -3.75 14.43 -3.39
CA LEU A 197 -4.19 13.17 -2.82
C LEU A 197 -5.44 12.68 -3.55
N ASN A 198 -5.67 11.38 -3.54
CA ASN A 198 -6.85 10.75 -4.14
C ASN A 198 -7.35 9.62 -3.22
N PRO A 199 -7.92 9.93 -2.04
CA PRO A 199 -8.50 8.94 -1.15
C PRO A 199 -9.49 8.03 -1.86
N LEU A 200 -9.44 6.74 -1.53
CA LEU A 200 -10.22 5.69 -2.17
C LEU A 200 -11.09 4.96 -1.14
N ASP A 201 -12.35 4.75 -1.46
CA ASP A 201 -13.22 3.88 -0.68
C ASP A 201 -13.23 2.43 -1.21
N PRO A 202 -13.91 1.48 -0.53
CA PRO A 202 -13.97 0.10 -1.01
C PRO A 202 -14.59 -0.03 -2.40
N ASP A 203 -15.59 0.77 -2.77
CA ASP A 203 -16.26 0.69 -4.07
C ASP A 203 -15.29 1.04 -5.21
N LEU A 204 -14.41 2.02 -4.99
CA LEU A 204 -13.38 2.40 -5.97
C LEU A 204 -12.33 1.31 -6.14
N LEU A 205 -11.89 0.67 -5.05
CA LEU A 205 -10.96 -0.46 -5.13
C LEU A 205 -11.58 -1.65 -5.88
N VAL A 206 -12.84 -1.96 -5.58
CA VAL A 206 -13.62 -3.01 -6.29
C VAL A 206 -13.72 -2.68 -7.77
N ARG A 207 -14.12 -1.45 -8.11
CA ARG A 207 -14.25 -1.00 -9.51
C ARG A 207 -12.96 -1.21 -10.29
N GLU A 208 -11.81 -0.80 -9.74
CA GLU A 208 -10.54 -0.91 -10.44
C GLU A 208 -10.07 -2.37 -10.57
N CYS A 209 -10.29 -3.22 -9.56
CA CYS A 209 -10.01 -4.65 -9.67
C CYS A 209 -10.88 -5.32 -10.73
N GLN A 210 -12.18 -5.06 -10.74
CA GLN A 210 -13.10 -5.64 -11.72
C GLN A 210 -12.82 -5.16 -13.15
N ARG A 211 -12.40 -3.90 -13.32
CA ARG A 211 -12.01 -3.33 -14.62
C ARG A 211 -10.91 -4.13 -15.31
N VAL A 212 -9.99 -4.72 -14.54
CA VAL A 212 -8.89 -5.54 -15.06
C VAL A 212 -9.18 -7.06 -15.00
N GLY A 213 -10.44 -7.44 -14.77
CA GLY A 213 -10.89 -8.84 -14.81
C GLY A 213 -10.60 -9.64 -13.54
N LEU A 214 -10.26 -8.99 -12.42
CA LEU A 214 -10.13 -9.67 -11.14
C LEU A 214 -11.49 -9.86 -10.47
N SER A 215 -11.69 -10.99 -9.79
CA SER A 215 -12.87 -11.30 -8.98
C SER A 215 -12.64 -10.86 -7.53
N ILE A 216 -13.61 -10.21 -6.92
CA ILE A 216 -13.51 -9.76 -5.52
C ILE A 216 -13.80 -10.93 -4.58
N GLU A 217 -12.88 -11.23 -3.66
CA GLU A 217 -13.06 -12.18 -2.59
C GLU A 217 -13.56 -11.49 -1.32
N GLU A 218 -12.99 -10.32 -0.99
CA GLU A 218 -13.34 -9.53 0.19
C GLU A 218 -13.11 -8.04 -0.11
N CYS A 219 -13.96 -7.18 0.44
CA CYS A 219 -13.73 -5.73 0.46
C CYS A 219 -14.44 -5.09 1.65
N GLY A 220 -13.93 -3.96 2.11
CA GLY A 220 -14.54 -3.22 3.20
C GLY A 220 -13.63 -2.16 3.78
N TYR A 221 -14.11 -1.52 4.83
CA TYR A 221 -13.31 -0.59 5.61
C TYR A 221 -12.46 -1.34 6.65
N THR A 222 -11.36 -0.71 7.05
CA THR A 222 -10.51 -1.16 8.16
C THR A 222 -9.93 0.06 8.88
N GLY A 223 -9.69 -0.09 10.19
CA GLY A 223 -9.03 0.91 11.01
C GLY A 223 -7.50 0.79 10.97
N HIS A 224 -6.83 1.59 11.76
CA HIS A 224 -5.42 1.39 12.08
C HIS A 224 -5.25 0.10 12.88
N GLY A 225 -4.10 -0.57 12.74
CA GLY A 225 -3.86 -1.89 13.34
C GLY A 225 -4.11 -2.00 14.85
N ALA A 226 -4.00 -0.90 15.60
CA ALA A 226 -4.31 -0.85 17.02
C ALA A 226 -5.81 -0.99 17.35
N ASP A 227 -6.71 -0.75 16.41
CA ASP A 227 -8.17 -0.72 16.59
C ASP A 227 -8.84 -2.05 16.24
N ASN A 228 -8.12 -3.17 16.29
CA ASN A 228 -8.62 -4.52 15.93
C ASN A 228 -9.30 -4.59 14.55
N GLY A 229 -8.93 -3.69 13.63
CA GLY A 229 -9.52 -3.61 12.29
C GLY A 229 -10.87 -2.88 12.22
N GLU A 230 -11.39 -2.36 13.32
CA GLU A 230 -12.58 -1.51 13.33
C GLU A 230 -12.24 -0.08 12.88
N GLY A 231 -13.14 0.53 12.13
CA GLY A 231 -13.01 1.92 11.64
C GLY A 231 -13.11 2.03 10.13
N ASN A 232 -13.09 3.24 9.64
CA ASN A 232 -13.23 3.58 8.22
C ASN A 232 -12.07 4.41 7.66
N GLN A 233 -10.95 4.46 8.37
CA GLN A 233 -9.78 5.24 7.99
C GLN A 233 -9.11 4.71 6.72
N HIS A 234 -9.18 3.40 6.50
CA HIS A 234 -8.67 2.74 5.31
C HIS A 234 -9.77 1.92 4.62
N ALA A 235 -9.64 1.77 3.33
CA ALA A 235 -10.37 0.81 2.52
C ALA A 235 -9.43 -0.34 2.15
N GLY A 236 -9.93 -1.57 2.18
CA GLY A 236 -9.21 -2.74 1.74
C GLY A 236 -9.99 -3.56 0.72
N ALA A 237 -9.27 -4.26 -0.15
CA ALA A 237 -9.82 -5.23 -1.07
C ALA A 237 -8.87 -6.42 -1.25
N ILE A 238 -9.44 -7.62 -1.31
CA ILE A 238 -8.76 -8.85 -1.76
C ILE A 238 -9.43 -9.27 -3.05
N ALA A 239 -8.65 -9.31 -4.12
CA ALA A 239 -9.14 -9.70 -5.43
C ALA A 239 -8.33 -10.90 -5.97
N VAL A 240 -8.97 -11.77 -6.72
CA VAL A 240 -8.40 -13.01 -7.25
C VAL A 240 -8.33 -12.94 -8.77
N LYS A 241 -7.18 -13.29 -9.33
CA LYS A 241 -7.04 -13.46 -10.78
C LYS A 241 -7.69 -14.79 -11.20
N PRO A 242 -8.66 -14.80 -12.11
CA PRO A 242 -9.23 -16.04 -12.63
C PRO A 242 -8.16 -16.98 -13.20
N VAL A 243 -8.45 -18.30 -13.16
CA VAL A 243 -7.59 -19.37 -13.69
C VAL A 243 -7.62 -19.39 -15.21
#